data_ece3fcdb578586225eb16b339eb6543f
#
_entry.id   ece3fcdb578586225eb16b339eb6543f
#
_cell.length_a   1.000
_cell.length_b   1.000
_cell.length_c   1.000
_cell.angle_alpha   90.00
_cell.angle_beta   90.00
_cell.angle_gamma   90.00
#
_symmetry.space_group_name_H-M   'P 1'
#
loop_
_entity.id
_entity.type
_entity.pdbx_description
1 polymer ?
#
loop_
_entity_poly.entity_id
_entity_poly.type
_entity_poly.pdbx_seq_one_letter_code
_entity_poly.pdbx_strand_id
1 'polypeptide(L)'
;CGASCEVAYSATKGAINSFTKALAKELAPSNIQVNAISCGIIDTKMNAHLTKEDINALCDEIPCGRIGTPYDVAKAIFSLIKTSDYLTGQIITLDGGWTV
;
A
#
# COMPACT_ATOMS: atom_id res chain seq x y z
N CYS A 1 -14.79 -13.72 8.51
CA CYS A 1 -14.03 -14.15 7.33
C CYS A 1 -12.86 -15.02 7.75
N GLY A 2 -12.76 -16.19 7.23
CA GLY A 2 -11.64 -17.09 7.50
C GLY A 2 -10.63 -17.09 6.35
N ALA A 3 -9.98 -18.24 6.16
CA ALA A 3 -8.95 -18.42 5.13
C ALA A 3 -9.44 -18.06 3.71
N SER A 4 -10.73 -18.26 3.42
CA SER A 4 -11.29 -17.92 2.10
C SER A 4 -11.23 -16.42 1.80
N CYS A 5 -11.37 -15.57 2.83
CA CYS A 5 -11.22 -14.12 2.65
C CYS A 5 -9.78 -13.72 2.43
N GLU A 6 -8.85 -14.39 3.08
CA GLU A 6 -7.42 -14.17 2.88
C GLU A 6 -6.99 -14.56 1.47
N VAL A 7 -7.51 -15.69 0.96
CA VAL A 7 -7.25 -16.12 -0.42
C VAL A 7 -7.77 -15.10 -1.42
N ALA A 8 -9.02 -14.66 -1.26
CA ALA A 8 -9.62 -13.66 -2.14
C ALA A 8 -8.85 -12.33 -2.08
N TYR A 9 -8.47 -11.89 -0.89
CA TYR A 9 -7.69 -10.67 -0.71
C TYR A 9 -6.33 -10.77 -1.40
N SER A 10 -5.62 -11.88 -1.20
CA SER A 10 -4.32 -12.10 -1.83
C SER A 10 -4.42 -12.15 -3.35
N ALA A 11 -5.45 -12.80 -3.89
CA ALA A 11 -5.70 -12.85 -5.33
C ALA A 11 -5.95 -11.46 -5.90
N THR A 12 -6.78 -10.65 -5.22
CA THR A 12 -7.08 -9.28 -5.63
C THR A 12 -5.83 -8.42 -5.62
N LYS A 13 -5.03 -8.51 -4.57
CA LYS A 13 -3.80 -7.74 -4.45
C LYS A 13 -2.78 -8.14 -5.52
N GLY A 14 -2.64 -9.44 -5.79
CA GLY A 14 -1.79 -9.94 -6.87
C GLY A 14 -2.25 -9.44 -8.23
N ALA A 15 -3.56 -9.41 -8.47
CA ALA A 15 -4.13 -8.89 -9.71
C ALA A 15 -3.82 -7.41 -9.90
N ILE A 16 -3.95 -6.59 -8.86
CA ILE A 16 -3.63 -5.16 -8.90
C ILE A 16 -2.14 -4.96 -9.22
N ASN A 17 -1.25 -5.72 -8.59
CA ASN A 17 0.17 -5.60 -8.83
C ASN A 17 0.54 -5.97 -10.27
N SER A 18 -0.01 -7.07 -10.79
CA SER A 18 0.22 -7.50 -12.17
C SER A 18 -0.36 -6.51 -13.17
N PHE A 19 -1.55 -6.00 -12.90
CA PHE A 19 -2.20 -4.98 -13.72
C PHE A 19 -1.36 -3.70 -13.77
N THR A 20 -0.85 -3.26 -12.64
CA THR A 20 0.00 -2.07 -12.55
C THR A 20 1.22 -2.21 -13.45
N LYS A 21 1.90 -3.34 -13.39
CA LYS A 21 3.09 -3.59 -14.20
C LYS A 21 2.79 -3.66 -15.68
N ALA A 22 1.73 -4.37 -16.05
CA ALA A 22 1.32 -4.50 -17.44
C ALA A 22 0.91 -3.15 -18.05
N LEU A 23 0.10 -2.40 -17.31
CA LEU A 23 -0.37 -1.08 -17.75
C LEU A 23 0.80 -0.09 -17.85
N ALA A 24 1.76 -0.15 -16.93
CA ALA A 24 2.95 0.67 -16.98
C ALA A 24 3.73 0.46 -18.29
N LYS A 25 3.91 -0.79 -18.67
CA LYS A 25 4.59 -1.12 -19.92
C LYS A 25 3.83 -0.62 -21.14
N GLU A 26 2.52 -0.75 -21.13
CA GLU A 26 1.67 -0.33 -22.25
C GLU A 26 1.68 1.19 -22.43
N LEU A 27 1.66 1.93 -21.34
CA LEU A 27 1.53 3.39 -21.35
C LEU A 27 2.86 4.15 -21.31
N ALA A 28 3.97 3.45 -21.04
CA ALA A 28 5.28 4.08 -20.99
C ALA A 28 5.66 4.82 -22.30
N PRO A 29 5.38 4.25 -23.50
CA PRO A 29 5.67 5.00 -24.73
C PRO A 29 4.89 6.31 -24.88
N SER A 30 3.76 6.44 -24.17
CA SER A 30 2.97 7.67 -24.15
C SER A 30 3.38 8.61 -23.00
N ASN A 31 4.47 8.31 -22.33
CA ASN A 31 4.99 9.06 -21.17
C ASN A 31 3.97 9.16 -20.04
N ILE A 32 3.26 8.07 -19.78
CA ILE A 32 2.34 7.95 -18.66
C ILE A 32 2.91 6.94 -17.68
N GLN A 33 3.10 7.37 -16.44
CA GLN A 33 3.65 6.54 -15.38
C GLN A 33 2.49 5.90 -14.61
N VAL A 34 2.64 4.61 -14.28
CA VAL A 34 1.64 3.84 -13.52
C VAL A 34 2.36 3.14 -12.39
N ASN A 35 2.02 3.51 -11.18
CA ASN A 35 2.58 2.94 -9.96
C ASN A 35 1.45 2.64 -8.98
N ALA A 36 1.71 1.80 -8.00
CA ALA A 36 0.76 1.47 -6.96
C ALA A 36 1.39 1.65 -5.58
N ILE A 37 0.58 2.01 -4.60
CA ILE A 37 0.98 2.04 -3.19
C ILE A 37 0.27 0.89 -2.48
N SER A 38 1.06 0.03 -1.85
CA SER A 38 0.56 -1.07 -1.03
C SER A 38 0.63 -0.61 0.43
N CYS A 39 -0.52 -0.31 1.02
CA CYS A 39 -0.58 0.19 2.39
C CYS A 39 -0.55 -0.95 3.40
N GLY A 40 0.14 -0.73 4.51
CA GLY A 40 0.03 -1.55 5.70
C GLY A 40 -1.21 -1.18 6.50
N ILE A 41 -1.09 -1.13 7.81
CA ILE A 41 -2.20 -0.79 8.70
C ILE A 41 -2.32 0.73 8.80
N ILE A 42 -3.44 1.24 8.34
CA ILE A 42 -3.73 2.69 8.33
C ILE A 42 -4.93 2.95 9.23
N ASP A 43 -4.86 4.01 10.01
CA ASP A 43 -5.93 4.45 10.90
C ASP A 43 -7.10 5.01 10.07
N THR A 44 -8.01 4.12 9.70
CA THR A 44 -9.19 4.44 8.90
C THR A 44 -10.43 3.80 9.53
N LYS A 45 -11.60 4.12 8.99
CA LYS A 45 -12.86 3.49 9.42
C LYS A 45 -12.85 1.97 9.27
N MET A 46 -12.12 1.44 8.31
CA MET A 46 -11.99 0.00 8.11
C MET A 46 -11.35 -0.67 9.31
N ASN A 47 -10.47 0.03 10.03
CA ASN A 47 -9.77 -0.45 11.22
C ASN A 47 -10.34 0.10 12.52
N ALA A 48 -11.50 0.74 12.48
CA ALA A 48 -12.14 1.32 13.67
C ALA A 48 -12.57 0.26 14.70
N HIS A 49 -12.67 -1.01 14.31
CA HIS A 49 -12.98 -2.11 15.21
C HIS A 49 -11.80 -2.50 16.12
N LEU A 50 -10.60 -2.03 15.84
CA LEU A 50 -9.43 -2.35 16.64
C LEU A 50 -9.50 -1.64 17.99
N THR A 51 -9.23 -2.38 19.05
CA THR A 51 -9.14 -1.82 20.41
C THR A 51 -7.81 -1.10 20.58
N LYS A 52 -7.72 -0.31 21.66
CA LYS A 52 -6.45 0.34 22.02
C LYS A 52 -5.35 -0.69 22.26
N GLU A 53 -5.71 -1.84 22.85
CA GLU A 53 -4.77 -2.94 23.08
C GLU A 53 -4.28 -3.55 21.78
N ASP A 54 -5.19 -3.75 20.81
CA ASP A 54 -4.84 -4.23 19.48
C ASP A 54 -3.86 -3.30 18.78
N ILE A 55 -4.12 -1.99 18.84
CA ILE A 55 -3.25 -0.98 18.24
C ILE A 55 -1.88 -0.98 18.90
N ASN A 56 -1.83 -1.07 20.23
CA ASN A 56 -0.56 -1.11 20.94
C ASN A 56 0.26 -2.34 20.56
N ALA A 57 -0.37 -3.50 20.42
CA ALA A 57 0.30 -4.71 20.00
C ALA A 57 0.86 -4.58 18.57
N LEU A 58 0.10 -3.97 17.66
CA LEU A 58 0.56 -3.70 16.29
C LEU A 58 1.72 -2.72 16.26
N CYS A 59 1.66 -1.67 17.08
CA CYS A 59 2.76 -0.70 17.18
C CYS A 59 4.08 -1.35 17.62
N ASP A 60 3.99 -2.37 18.47
CA ASP A 60 5.17 -3.11 18.90
C ASP A 60 5.78 -3.96 17.77
N GLU A 61 4.95 -4.42 16.83
CA GLU A 61 5.40 -5.22 15.69
C GLU A 61 5.90 -4.37 14.51
N ILE A 62 5.41 -3.16 14.37
CA ILE A 62 5.77 -2.27 13.26
C ILE A 62 7.08 -1.56 13.60
N PRO A 63 8.14 -1.69 12.77
CA PRO A 63 9.42 -1.05 13.06
C PRO A 63 9.35 0.45 13.31
N CYS A 64 8.47 1.18 12.59
CA CYS A 64 8.28 2.61 12.86
C CYS A 64 7.55 2.91 14.16
N GLY A 65 7.02 1.89 14.85
CA GLY A 65 6.40 2.03 16.17
C GLY A 65 5.00 2.63 16.17
N ARG A 66 4.36 2.73 15.01
CA ARG A 66 3.00 3.27 14.90
C ARG A 66 2.28 2.74 13.66
N ILE A 67 0.96 2.77 13.70
CA ILE A 67 0.16 2.56 12.49
C ILE A 67 0.21 3.82 11.62
N GLY A 68 -0.03 3.67 10.32
CA GLY A 68 -0.05 4.80 9.41
C GLY A 68 -1.32 5.65 9.56
N THR A 69 -1.29 6.83 8.97
CA THR A 69 -2.44 7.74 8.92
C THR A 69 -2.83 7.98 7.47
N PRO A 70 -4.08 8.42 7.21
CA PRO A 70 -4.45 8.86 5.85
C PRO A 70 -3.51 9.92 5.28
N TYR A 71 -2.96 10.77 6.14
CA TYR A 71 -1.99 11.79 5.74
C TYR A 71 -0.69 11.15 5.22
N ASP A 72 -0.22 10.08 5.86
CA ASP A 72 0.96 9.34 5.38
C ASP A 72 0.75 8.85 3.95
N VAL A 73 -0.43 8.31 3.66
CA VAL A 73 -0.78 7.82 2.32
C VAL A 73 -0.86 8.97 1.32
N ALA A 74 -1.56 10.04 1.68
CA ALA A 74 -1.70 11.22 0.81
C ALA A 74 -0.34 11.82 0.47
N LYS A 75 0.55 11.91 1.44
CA LYS A 75 1.89 12.44 1.27
C LYS A 75 2.72 11.57 0.32
N ALA A 76 2.61 10.26 0.44
CA ALA A 76 3.30 9.32 -0.45
C ALA A 76 2.78 9.44 -1.88
N ILE A 77 1.47 9.51 -2.07
CA ILE A 77 0.85 9.69 -3.39
C ILE A 77 1.33 11.00 -4.03
N PHE A 78 1.31 12.08 -3.27
CA PHE A 78 1.73 13.39 -3.75
C PHE A 78 3.20 13.39 -4.18
N SER A 79 4.05 12.70 -3.42
CA SER A 79 5.47 12.56 -3.76
C SER A 79 5.67 11.77 -5.05
N LEU A 80 4.87 10.73 -5.28
CA LEU A 80 4.91 9.94 -6.51
C LEU A 80 4.51 10.77 -7.73
N ILE A 81 3.51 11.62 -7.58
CA ILE A 81 3.07 12.50 -8.68
C ILE A 81 4.18 13.45 -9.11
N LYS A 82 5.02 13.85 -8.17
CA LYS A 82 6.12 14.80 -8.40
C LYS A 82 7.46 14.17 -8.72
N THR A 83 7.53 12.84 -8.73
CA THR A 83 8.80 12.17 -8.94
C THR A 83 9.18 12.11 -10.43
N SER A 84 10.31 11.47 -10.72
CA SER A 84 10.83 11.34 -12.06
C SER A 84 9.89 10.60 -13.00
N ASP A 85 9.80 11.05 -14.25
CA ASP A 85 9.08 10.36 -15.33
C ASP A 85 9.64 8.96 -15.60
N TYR A 86 10.82 8.68 -15.13
CA TYR A 86 11.49 7.40 -15.32
C TYR A 86 11.04 6.36 -14.30
N LEU A 87 10.23 6.74 -13.31
CA LEU A 87 9.69 5.83 -12.29
C LEU A 87 8.31 5.34 -12.72
N THR A 88 8.22 4.08 -13.13
CA THR A 88 6.94 3.48 -13.52
C THR A 88 6.95 1.98 -13.24
N GLY A 89 5.76 1.40 -13.09
CA GLY A 89 5.59 -0.03 -12.87
C GLY A 89 5.96 -0.52 -11.48
N GLN A 90 6.07 0.38 -10.52
CA GLN A 90 6.51 0.04 -9.17
C GLN A 90 5.34 -0.14 -8.21
N ILE A 91 5.50 -1.10 -7.31
CA ILE A 91 4.60 -1.31 -6.19
C ILE A 91 5.35 -0.84 -4.95
N ILE A 92 4.93 0.27 -4.39
CA ILE A 92 5.62 0.91 -3.27
C ILE A 92 4.88 0.55 -1.99
N THR A 93 5.56 -0.12 -1.09
CA THR A 93 4.99 -0.55 0.18
C THR A 93 5.12 0.56 1.21
N LEU A 94 3.99 0.93 1.80
CA LEU A 94 3.88 1.97 2.82
C LEU A 94 3.33 1.34 4.09
N ASP A 95 4.20 0.78 4.91
CA ASP A 95 3.80 -0.03 6.06
C ASP A 95 4.67 0.16 7.32
N GLY A 96 5.48 1.18 7.35
CA GLY A 96 6.38 1.43 8.49
C GLY A 96 7.47 0.38 8.66
N GLY A 97 7.74 -0.40 7.62
CA GLY A 97 8.75 -1.45 7.64
C GLY A 97 8.22 -2.81 8.10
N TRP A 98 6.93 -2.97 8.27
CA TRP A 98 6.34 -4.19 8.83
C TRP A 98 6.64 -5.44 8.01
N THR A 99 6.67 -5.33 6.68
CA THR A 99 6.90 -6.48 5.80
C THR A 99 8.35 -6.63 5.34
N VAL A 100 9.24 -5.82 5.86
CA VAL A 100 10.67 -5.89 5.53
C VAL A 100 11.35 -7.10 6.17
#